data_022fd24d1c5eab378936d3b2d0f42069
#
_entry.id   022fd24d1c5eab378936d3b2d0f42069
#
_cell.length_a   1.000
_cell.length_b   1.000
_cell.length_c   1.000
_cell.angle_alpha   90.00
_cell.angle_beta   90.00
_cell.angle_gamma   90.00
#
_symmetry.space_group_name_H-M   'P 1'
#
loop_
_entity.id
_entity.type
_entity.pdbx_description
1 polymer ?
#
loop_
_entity_poly.entity_id
_entity_poly.type
_entity_poly.pdbx_seq_one_letter_code
_entity_poly.pdbx_strand_id
1 'polypeptide(L)'
;SEVIAKHLESLGITVTRNVGVNGVVGILEGKNKGKVVALRSDMDALPITENNNLNYQSVNDGVMHACGHDSHMSILMATAEILSKNNDFNGTVKFIFQGAEEGPPPGEEGGARMMIKEGVLENPEVDAIFGLHISSLLPMNKVFYKPKGFFASSSRFTVKVIGSQSHGGTPWLGVDPIVISSQIINSFQTIISRESNLTNEPAVISFGIIEGGNRFNIIPNEVNLVGTIRSLDYEMRDYIKQRMIELAEGIAKSYGGTAIVDIVDGADITYNDPELMEQMLPSLKSSAGKNNVILNSAKTIAEDYAYYLNEIPGFMFELGGYNICLLYTSPSPRD
;
A
#
# COMPACT_ATOMS: atom_id res chain seq x y z
N SER A 1 -5.99 6.34 -18.89
CA SER A 1 -6.80 5.22 -19.41
C SER A 1 -6.88 5.22 -20.93
N GLU A 2 -7.33 6.29 -21.59
CA GLU A 2 -7.60 6.30 -23.04
C GLU A 2 -6.34 6.07 -23.90
N VAL A 3 -5.20 6.64 -23.52
CA VAL A 3 -3.91 6.42 -24.21
C VAL A 3 -3.51 4.95 -24.15
N ILE A 4 -3.63 4.33 -22.97
CA ILE A 4 -3.34 2.92 -22.75
C ILE A 4 -4.26 2.04 -23.59
N ALA A 5 -5.56 2.29 -23.55
CA ALA A 5 -6.53 1.49 -24.29
C ALA A 5 -6.26 1.52 -25.80
N LYS A 6 -6.06 2.71 -26.38
CA LYS A 6 -5.71 2.87 -27.80
C LYS A 6 -4.39 2.20 -28.18
N HIS A 7 -3.39 2.26 -27.30
CA HIS A 7 -2.13 1.58 -27.50
C HIS A 7 -2.32 0.07 -27.59
N LEU A 8 -3.00 -0.54 -26.61
CA LEU A 8 -3.28 -1.97 -26.60
C LEU A 8 -4.10 -2.42 -27.82
N GLU A 9 -5.13 -1.66 -28.20
CA GLU A 9 -5.94 -1.93 -29.41
C GLU A 9 -5.10 -1.87 -30.67
N SER A 10 -4.17 -0.95 -30.78
CA SER A 10 -3.26 -0.86 -31.94
C SER A 10 -2.34 -2.06 -32.08
N LEU A 11 -2.15 -2.82 -31.00
CA LEU A 11 -1.39 -4.08 -30.95
C LEU A 11 -2.25 -5.31 -31.21
N GLY A 12 -3.56 -5.15 -31.46
CA GLY A 12 -4.51 -6.25 -31.66
C GLY A 12 -4.93 -6.94 -30.36
N ILE A 13 -4.69 -6.33 -29.21
CA ILE A 13 -5.09 -6.84 -27.90
C ILE A 13 -6.56 -6.51 -27.64
N THR A 14 -7.32 -7.47 -27.12
CA THR A 14 -8.73 -7.24 -26.74
C THR A 14 -8.80 -6.38 -25.49
N VAL A 15 -9.49 -5.24 -25.54
CA VAL A 15 -9.49 -4.23 -24.46
C VAL A 15 -10.86 -4.06 -23.86
N THR A 16 -10.93 -4.06 -22.54
CA THR A 16 -12.09 -3.63 -21.73
C THR A 16 -11.70 -2.36 -20.96
N ARG A 17 -12.55 -1.33 -21.06
CA ARG A 17 -12.36 -0.03 -20.41
C ARG A 17 -13.25 0.11 -19.19
N ASN A 18 -12.89 1.07 -18.33
CA ASN A 18 -13.66 1.48 -17.16
C ASN A 18 -13.90 0.34 -16.15
N VAL A 19 -12.95 -0.58 -16.02
CA VAL A 19 -12.95 -1.59 -14.97
C VAL A 19 -12.43 -0.93 -13.69
N GLY A 20 -13.20 -1.00 -12.61
CA GLY A 20 -12.86 -0.28 -11.37
C GLY A 20 -12.82 1.25 -11.56
N VAL A 21 -13.85 1.82 -12.21
CA VAL A 21 -14.06 3.24 -12.58
C VAL A 21 -13.28 3.66 -13.84
N ASN A 22 -11.96 3.62 -13.83
CA ASN A 22 -11.13 4.15 -14.92
C ASN A 22 -10.01 3.19 -15.37
N GLY A 23 -10.00 1.96 -14.84
CA GLY A 23 -9.03 0.93 -15.21
C GLY A 23 -9.20 0.44 -16.65
N VAL A 24 -8.14 -0.14 -17.17
CA VAL A 24 -8.09 -0.74 -18.51
C VAL A 24 -7.56 -2.16 -18.39
N VAL A 25 -8.25 -3.10 -19.01
CA VAL A 25 -7.84 -4.51 -19.03
C VAL A 25 -7.62 -4.94 -20.48
N GLY A 26 -6.45 -5.49 -20.77
CA GLY A 26 -6.10 -6.08 -22.06
C GLY A 26 -5.96 -7.59 -21.97
N ILE A 27 -6.43 -8.33 -22.96
CA ILE A 27 -6.29 -9.78 -23.04
C ILE A 27 -5.51 -10.12 -24.34
N LEU A 28 -4.39 -10.79 -24.17
CA LEU A 28 -3.57 -11.31 -25.26
C LEU A 28 -3.49 -12.82 -25.16
N GLU A 29 -4.08 -13.49 -26.13
CA GLU A 29 -4.02 -14.95 -26.25
C GLU A 29 -2.73 -15.37 -26.94
N GLY A 30 -2.04 -16.35 -26.37
CA GLY A 30 -0.92 -17.02 -27.00
C GLY A 30 -1.35 -18.05 -28.04
N LYS A 31 -0.37 -18.74 -28.61
CA LYS A 31 -0.58 -19.68 -29.72
C LYS A 31 -1.40 -20.92 -29.34
N ASN A 32 -1.27 -21.38 -28.11
CA ASN A 32 -1.97 -22.56 -27.59
C ASN A 32 -2.62 -22.25 -26.26
N LYS A 33 -3.60 -23.05 -25.87
CA LYS A 33 -4.20 -22.99 -24.52
C LYS A 33 -3.15 -23.25 -23.44
N GLY A 34 -3.30 -22.61 -22.31
CA GLY A 34 -2.41 -22.78 -21.16
C GLY A 34 -2.91 -21.95 -19.97
N LYS A 35 -2.01 -21.64 -19.08
CA LYS A 35 -2.26 -20.81 -17.89
C LYS A 35 -2.57 -19.36 -18.28
N VAL A 36 -3.31 -18.70 -17.40
CA VAL A 36 -3.61 -17.27 -17.51
C VAL A 36 -2.78 -16.51 -16.48
N VAL A 37 -1.93 -15.63 -16.96
CA VAL A 37 -1.07 -14.79 -16.12
C VAL A 37 -1.51 -13.35 -16.22
N ALA A 38 -1.73 -12.70 -15.08
CA ALA A 38 -1.98 -11.27 -15.04
C ALA A 38 -0.70 -10.48 -14.74
N LEU A 39 -0.53 -9.35 -15.42
CA LEU A 39 0.49 -8.36 -15.17
C LEU A 39 -0.21 -7.05 -14.79
N ARG A 40 0.08 -6.52 -13.62
CA ARG A 40 -0.58 -5.30 -13.11
C ARG A 40 0.36 -4.11 -13.08
N SER A 41 -0.16 -2.98 -13.46
CA SER A 41 0.38 -1.63 -13.23
C SER A 41 -0.71 -0.75 -12.64
N ASP A 42 -0.39 0.00 -11.62
CA ASP A 42 -1.15 1.18 -11.22
C ASP A 42 -0.98 2.31 -12.25
N MET A 43 -1.86 3.32 -12.18
CA MET A 43 -1.84 4.42 -13.17
C MET A 43 -2.31 5.76 -12.63
N ASP A 44 -2.61 5.86 -11.36
CA ASP A 44 -3.04 7.10 -10.72
C ASP A 44 -1.87 8.03 -10.40
N ALA A 45 -2.17 9.31 -10.29
CA ALA A 45 -1.26 10.35 -9.89
C ALA A 45 -1.69 10.96 -8.55
N LEU A 46 -0.77 11.57 -7.85
CA LEU A 46 -0.98 12.19 -6.56
C LEU A 46 -1.38 13.67 -6.67
N PRO A 47 -2.19 14.21 -5.73
CA PRO A 47 -2.57 15.63 -5.69
C PRO A 47 -1.40 16.47 -5.12
N ILE A 48 -0.28 16.48 -5.85
CA ILE A 48 0.97 17.18 -5.50
C ILE A 48 1.35 18.09 -6.67
N THR A 49 1.68 19.35 -6.38
CA THR A 49 2.22 20.24 -7.40
C THR A 49 3.66 19.85 -7.74
N GLU A 50 3.92 19.57 -9.01
CA GLU A 50 5.27 19.24 -9.47
C GLU A 50 6.11 20.50 -9.60
N ASN A 51 7.18 20.58 -8.81
CA ASN A 51 8.13 21.69 -8.80
C ASN A 51 9.43 21.38 -9.57
N ASN A 52 9.47 20.29 -10.32
CA ASN A 52 10.60 19.94 -11.16
C ASN A 52 10.63 20.83 -12.39
N ASN A 53 11.82 21.31 -12.75
CA ASN A 53 11.98 22.09 -13.99
C ASN A 53 12.42 21.17 -15.14
N LEU A 54 11.51 20.28 -15.54
CA LEU A 54 11.74 19.28 -16.57
C LEU A 54 10.84 19.56 -17.77
N ASN A 55 11.33 19.24 -18.97
CA ASN A 55 10.56 19.41 -20.22
C ASN A 55 9.38 18.42 -20.37
N TYR A 56 9.27 17.46 -19.48
CA TYR A 56 8.17 16.47 -19.38
C TYR A 56 7.44 16.52 -18.03
N GLN A 57 7.58 17.60 -17.30
CA GLN A 57 6.79 17.81 -16.07
C GLN A 57 5.28 17.79 -16.36
N SER A 58 4.49 17.54 -15.32
CA SER A 58 3.02 17.55 -15.41
C SER A 58 2.51 18.87 -16.00
N VAL A 59 1.59 18.76 -16.95
CA VAL A 59 0.85 19.90 -17.50
C VAL A 59 -0.44 20.19 -16.73
N ASN A 60 -0.79 19.30 -15.77
CA ASN A 60 -1.95 19.45 -14.91
C ASN A 60 -1.49 20.03 -13.57
N ASP A 61 -1.85 21.28 -13.31
CA ASP A 61 -1.49 21.94 -12.06
C ASP A 61 -2.06 21.19 -10.84
N GLY A 62 -1.24 21.05 -9.81
CA GLY A 62 -1.60 20.32 -8.59
C GLY A 62 -1.63 18.77 -8.72
N VAL A 63 -1.13 18.20 -9.83
CA VAL A 63 -1.10 16.74 -10.03
C VAL A 63 0.27 16.29 -10.52
N MET A 64 0.83 15.27 -9.89
CA MET A 64 2.16 14.71 -10.22
C MET A 64 2.17 13.19 -10.07
N HIS A 65 2.86 12.49 -10.97
CA HIS A 65 3.25 11.09 -10.77
C HIS A 65 4.44 10.98 -9.79
N ALA A 66 4.19 11.33 -8.51
CA ALA A 66 5.24 11.33 -7.51
C ALA A 66 5.60 9.93 -6.99
N CYS A 67 4.75 8.92 -7.23
CA CYS A 67 5.00 7.53 -6.86
C CYS A 67 5.61 6.67 -8.00
N GLY A 68 5.72 7.22 -9.21
CA GLY A 68 6.35 6.53 -10.34
C GLY A 68 5.43 5.64 -11.16
N HIS A 69 4.10 5.76 -11.00
CA HIS A 69 3.12 4.96 -11.74
C HIS A 69 3.16 5.19 -13.25
N ASP A 70 3.62 6.35 -13.71
CA ASP A 70 3.92 6.62 -15.12
C ASP A 70 4.99 5.67 -15.68
N SER A 71 6.00 5.33 -14.89
CA SER A 71 7.01 4.33 -15.23
C SER A 71 6.41 2.93 -15.26
N HIS A 72 5.55 2.59 -14.30
CA HIS A 72 4.86 1.29 -14.27
C HIS A 72 3.99 1.09 -15.50
N MET A 73 3.16 2.11 -15.86
CA MET A 73 2.36 2.09 -17.10
C MET A 73 3.23 1.89 -18.35
N SER A 74 4.33 2.65 -18.44
CA SER A 74 5.23 2.59 -19.59
C SER A 74 5.87 1.21 -19.73
N ILE A 75 6.30 0.60 -18.63
CA ILE A 75 6.87 -0.76 -18.61
C ILE A 75 5.82 -1.78 -19.05
N LEU A 76 4.59 -1.70 -18.55
CA LEU A 76 3.54 -2.67 -18.90
C LEU A 76 3.07 -2.50 -20.35
N MET A 77 2.97 -1.27 -20.87
CA MET A 77 2.69 -1.00 -22.28
C MET A 77 3.77 -1.56 -23.20
N ALA A 78 5.05 -1.35 -22.86
CA ALA A 78 6.17 -1.91 -23.62
C ALA A 78 6.18 -3.45 -23.56
N THR A 79 5.83 -4.03 -22.42
CA THR A 79 5.69 -5.49 -22.26
C THR A 79 4.58 -6.03 -23.16
N ALA A 80 3.44 -5.35 -23.23
CA ALA A 80 2.33 -5.71 -24.13
C ALA A 80 2.77 -5.65 -25.60
N GLU A 81 3.54 -4.65 -26.00
CA GLU A 81 4.08 -4.54 -27.35
C GLU A 81 5.06 -5.69 -27.70
N ILE A 82 5.96 -6.04 -26.77
CA ILE A 82 6.90 -7.14 -26.98
C ILE A 82 6.16 -8.48 -27.11
N LEU A 83 5.20 -8.74 -26.24
CA LEU A 83 4.45 -9.99 -26.22
C LEU A 83 3.49 -10.12 -27.43
N SER A 84 2.87 -9.02 -27.86
CA SER A 84 2.01 -9.03 -29.06
C SER A 84 2.78 -9.34 -30.35
N LYS A 85 4.04 -8.88 -30.46
CA LYS A 85 4.93 -9.18 -31.59
C LYS A 85 5.50 -10.60 -31.53
N ASN A 86 5.55 -11.22 -30.36
CA ASN A 86 6.13 -12.52 -30.09
C ASN A 86 5.16 -13.40 -29.30
N ASN A 87 3.95 -13.60 -29.82
CA ASN A 87 2.90 -14.35 -29.15
C ASN A 87 3.06 -15.88 -29.23
N ASP A 88 4.28 -16.37 -29.48
CA ASP A 88 4.62 -17.80 -29.53
C ASP A 88 4.80 -18.42 -28.13
N PHE A 89 3.83 -18.14 -27.26
CA PHE A 89 3.73 -18.72 -25.92
C PHE A 89 2.42 -19.48 -25.75
N ASN A 90 2.33 -20.32 -24.71
CA ASN A 90 1.12 -21.04 -24.35
C ASN A 90 0.40 -20.29 -23.22
N GLY A 91 -0.90 -20.18 -23.32
CA GLY A 91 -1.74 -19.51 -22.33
C GLY A 91 -2.17 -18.11 -22.74
N THR A 92 -2.56 -17.32 -21.75
CA THR A 92 -3.09 -15.97 -21.94
C THR A 92 -2.39 -14.99 -21.01
N VAL A 93 -2.09 -13.81 -21.48
CA VAL A 93 -1.62 -12.70 -20.64
C VAL A 93 -2.75 -11.68 -20.49
N LYS A 94 -3.10 -11.36 -19.26
CA LYS A 94 -4.05 -10.32 -18.91
C LYS A 94 -3.29 -9.11 -18.39
N PHE A 95 -3.35 -7.99 -19.09
CA PHE A 95 -2.75 -6.72 -18.69
C PHE A 95 -3.78 -5.93 -17.89
N ILE A 96 -3.46 -5.58 -16.64
CA ILE A 96 -4.34 -4.84 -15.73
C ILE A 96 -3.70 -3.48 -15.46
N PHE A 97 -4.33 -2.44 -15.95
CA PHE A 97 -3.96 -1.05 -15.64
C PHE A 97 -4.98 -0.49 -14.67
N GLN A 98 -4.58 -0.33 -13.43
CA GLN A 98 -5.44 -0.01 -12.29
C GLN A 98 -5.34 1.45 -11.91
N GLY A 99 -6.47 2.10 -11.66
CA GLY A 99 -6.51 3.43 -11.02
C GLY A 99 -6.72 3.34 -9.51
N ALA A 100 -6.51 4.48 -8.84
CA ALA A 100 -6.79 4.67 -7.41
C ALA A 100 -6.06 3.67 -6.47
N GLU A 101 -4.78 3.38 -6.74
CA GLU A 101 -3.91 2.62 -5.84
C GLU A 101 -3.69 3.39 -4.54
N GLU A 102 -3.43 4.68 -4.64
CA GLU A 102 -3.20 5.62 -3.52
C GLU A 102 -4.48 5.91 -2.70
N GLY A 103 -5.59 5.31 -3.12
CA GLY A 103 -6.91 5.44 -2.55
C GLY A 103 -7.87 6.33 -3.37
N PRO A 104 -9.14 5.94 -3.43
CA PRO A 104 -10.16 6.75 -4.08
C PRO A 104 -10.44 8.04 -3.29
N PRO A 105 -11.07 9.04 -3.92
CA PRO A 105 -11.59 10.21 -3.21
C PRO A 105 -12.50 9.82 -2.04
N PRO A 106 -12.58 10.65 -0.98
CA PRO A 106 -13.43 10.35 0.17
C PRO A 106 -14.89 10.07 -0.21
N GLY A 107 -15.41 8.90 0.19
CA GLY A 107 -16.77 8.47 -0.09
C GLY A 107 -16.96 7.73 -1.41
N GLU A 108 -15.90 7.51 -2.18
CA GLU A 108 -15.91 6.71 -3.40
C GLU A 108 -15.24 5.34 -3.19
N GLU A 109 -15.61 4.37 -4.03
CA GLU A 109 -14.92 3.08 -4.13
C GLU A 109 -13.92 3.13 -5.30
N GLY A 110 -12.82 2.37 -5.21
CA GLY A 110 -11.80 2.31 -6.25
C GLY A 110 -10.71 1.29 -5.95
N GLY A 111 -9.63 1.37 -6.72
CA GLY A 111 -8.45 0.53 -6.55
C GLY A 111 -8.67 -0.95 -6.87
N ALA A 112 -7.76 -1.79 -6.38
CA ALA A 112 -7.76 -3.22 -6.62
C ALA A 112 -9.06 -3.90 -6.16
N ARG A 113 -9.59 -3.51 -5.00
CA ARG A 113 -10.85 -4.09 -4.47
C ARG A 113 -12.03 -3.94 -5.43
N MET A 114 -12.16 -2.77 -6.04
CA MET A 114 -13.25 -2.54 -6.99
C MET A 114 -13.05 -3.33 -8.26
N MET A 115 -11.84 -3.39 -8.80
CA MET A 115 -11.55 -4.20 -9.98
C MET A 115 -11.81 -5.69 -9.73
N ILE A 116 -11.48 -6.23 -8.55
CA ILE A 116 -11.77 -7.61 -8.16
C ILE A 116 -13.28 -7.83 -8.08
N LYS A 117 -14.01 -6.94 -7.44
CA LYS A 117 -15.48 -6.97 -7.34
C LYS A 117 -16.16 -6.98 -8.72
N GLU A 118 -15.55 -6.33 -9.70
CA GLU A 118 -16.01 -6.31 -11.10
C GLU A 118 -15.49 -7.49 -11.93
N GLY A 119 -14.85 -8.49 -11.30
CA GLY A 119 -14.45 -9.74 -11.94
C GLY A 119 -13.17 -9.65 -12.78
N VAL A 120 -12.25 -8.73 -12.47
CA VAL A 120 -10.99 -8.58 -13.23
C VAL A 120 -10.12 -9.84 -13.23
N LEU A 121 -10.27 -10.71 -12.22
CA LEU A 121 -9.56 -11.99 -12.13
C LEU A 121 -10.29 -13.13 -12.84
N GLU A 122 -11.50 -12.88 -13.34
CA GLU A 122 -12.34 -13.83 -14.05
C GLU A 122 -12.29 -13.60 -15.57
N ASN A 123 -12.79 -14.53 -16.36
CA ASN A 123 -13.05 -14.43 -17.80
C ASN A 123 -11.91 -13.84 -18.67
N PRO A 124 -10.76 -14.53 -18.81
CA PRO A 124 -10.43 -15.85 -18.26
C PRO A 124 -9.98 -15.78 -16.79
N GLU A 125 -10.20 -16.88 -16.07
CA GLU A 125 -9.74 -17.03 -14.67
C GLU A 125 -8.21 -16.95 -14.60
N VAL A 126 -7.68 -16.12 -13.71
CA VAL A 126 -6.25 -15.85 -13.58
C VAL A 126 -5.59 -16.86 -12.64
N ASP A 127 -4.54 -17.55 -13.11
CA ASP A 127 -3.80 -18.52 -12.32
C ASP A 127 -2.71 -17.89 -11.43
N ALA A 128 -2.14 -16.77 -11.86
CA ALA A 128 -1.11 -16.04 -11.11
C ALA A 128 -1.03 -14.58 -11.56
N ILE A 129 -0.63 -13.70 -10.64
CA ILE A 129 -0.48 -12.27 -10.91
C ILE A 129 0.91 -11.76 -10.52
N PHE A 130 1.44 -10.83 -11.31
CA PHE A 130 2.73 -10.18 -11.08
C PHE A 130 2.58 -8.66 -11.14
N GLY A 131 3.24 -7.98 -10.20
CA GLY A 131 3.35 -6.54 -10.15
C GLY A 131 4.80 -6.09 -9.94
N LEU A 132 5.08 -4.85 -10.25
CA LEU A 132 6.34 -4.22 -9.90
C LEU A 132 6.09 -2.80 -9.36
N HIS A 133 7.00 -2.34 -8.52
CA HIS A 133 7.06 -0.94 -8.10
C HIS A 133 8.45 -0.39 -8.33
N ILE A 134 8.57 0.80 -8.94
CA ILE A 134 9.85 1.49 -9.06
C ILE A 134 10.20 2.15 -7.72
N SER A 135 11.47 2.15 -7.35
CA SER A 135 11.92 2.81 -6.12
C SER A 135 13.10 3.73 -6.38
N SER A 136 12.92 5.00 -6.12
CA SER A 136 13.98 6.01 -6.21
C SER A 136 15.05 5.89 -5.13
N LEU A 137 14.86 5.00 -4.15
CA LEU A 137 15.83 4.70 -3.09
C LEU A 137 16.74 3.52 -3.42
N LEU A 138 16.41 2.78 -4.47
CA LEU A 138 17.14 1.57 -4.87
C LEU A 138 17.94 1.81 -6.16
N PRO A 139 19.18 1.27 -6.26
CA PRO A 139 20.05 1.49 -7.42
C PRO A 139 19.43 0.97 -8.72
N MET A 140 19.55 1.76 -9.80
CA MET A 140 19.13 1.36 -11.15
C MET A 140 19.76 0.02 -11.59
N ASN A 141 19.10 -0.64 -12.55
CA ASN A 141 19.49 -1.92 -13.13
C ASN A 141 19.51 -3.09 -12.11
N LYS A 142 18.79 -2.94 -11.00
CA LYS A 142 18.62 -4.00 -10.01
C LYS A 142 17.15 -4.26 -9.72
N VAL A 143 16.84 -5.51 -9.44
CA VAL A 143 15.54 -6.01 -9.02
C VAL A 143 15.64 -6.46 -7.58
N PHE A 144 14.69 -6.05 -6.76
CA PHE A 144 14.63 -6.36 -5.34
C PHE A 144 13.35 -7.14 -5.05
N TYR A 145 13.47 -8.18 -4.26
CA TYR A 145 12.34 -9.05 -3.92
C TYR A 145 12.41 -9.52 -2.48
N LYS A 146 11.28 -9.94 -1.94
CA LYS A 146 11.19 -10.60 -0.64
C LYS A 146 10.03 -11.61 -0.66
N PRO A 147 10.23 -12.87 -0.28
CA PRO A 147 9.13 -13.81 -0.05
C PRO A 147 8.36 -13.44 1.21
N LYS A 148 7.10 -13.85 1.29
CA LYS A 148 6.17 -13.52 2.37
C LYS A 148 5.85 -12.02 2.42
N GLY A 149 5.63 -11.45 3.60
CA GLY A 149 5.31 -10.04 3.77
C GLY A 149 6.39 -9.14 3.17
N PHE A 150 6.05 -8.40 2.11
CA PHE A 150 6.95 -7.49 1.40
C PHE A 150 6.62 -6.03 1.74
N PHE A 151 5.35 -5.62 1.56
CA PHE A 151 4.83 -4.35 2.06
C PHE A 151 3.80 -4.61 3.16
N ALA A 152 3.73 -3.69 4.12
CA ALA A 152 2.93 -3.86 5.31
C ALA A 152 1.43 -3.63 5.04
N SER A 153 0.60 -4.26 5.85
CA SER A 153 -0.78 -3.81 5.98
C SER A 153 -0.86 -2.40 6.54
N SER A 154 -1.93 -1.71 6.24
CA SER A 154 -2.26 -0.42 6.84
C SER A 154 -3.60 -0.50 7.54
N SER A 155 -3.65 -0.02 8.80
CA SER A 155 -4.91 0.19 9.50
C SER A 155 -4.90 1.58 10.11
N ARG A 156 -6.03 2.28 10.04
CA ARG A 156 -6.25 3.52 10.79
C ARG A 156 -6.94 3.16 12.08
N PHE A 157 -6.49 3.73 13.19
CA PHE A 157 -7.21 3.63 14.45
C PHE A 157 -7.62 4.99 15.01
N THR A 158 -8.71 4.99 15.77
CA THR A 158 -9.18 6.12 16.55
C THR A 158 -9.39 5.65 17.99
N VAL A 159 -8.89 6.40 18.96
CA VAL A 159 -9.18 6.16 20.38
C VAL A 159 -9.88 7.39 20.93
N LYS A 160 -11.14 7.24 21.28
CA LYS A 160 -11.92 8.26 21.99
C LYS A 160 -11.81 8.01 23.49
N VAL A 161 -11.10 8.90 24.19
CA VAL A 161 -10.93 8.85 25.64
C VAL A 161 -11.94 9.80 26.29
N ILE A 162 -12.79 9.26 27.13
CA ILE A 162 -13.90 9.99 27.79
C ILE A 162 -13.59 10.11 29.27
N GLY A 163 -13.60 11.35 29.76
CA GLY A 163 -13.47 11.71 31.14
C GLY A 163 -14.66 12.52 31.63
N SER A 164 -14.42 13.43 32.57
CA SER A 164 -15.42 14.41 33.01
C SER A 164 -14.78 15.77 33.27
N GLN A 165 -15.40 16.80 32.73
CA GLN A 165 -14.91 18.16 32.77
C GLN A 165 -14.82 18.70 34.20
N SER A 166 -13.75 19.47 34.49
CA SER A 166 -13.61 20.20 35.75
C SER A 166 -12.76 21.46 35.54
N HIS A 167 -12.74 22.32 36.55
CA HIS A 167 -11.81 23.44 36.61
C HIS A 167 -10.38 22.90 36.80
N GLY A 168 -9.40 23.37 36.01
CA GLY A 168 -8.02 22.90 36.09
C GLY A 168 -7.35 23.07 37.46
N GLY A 169 -7.81 23.99 38.31
CA GLY A 169 -7.37 24.16 39.69
C GLY A 169 -8.04 23.22 40.70
N THR A 170 -9.09 22.48 40.29
CA THR A 170 -9.82 21.51 41.14
C THR A 170 -10.01 20.18 40.42
N PRO A 171 -8.89 19.54 39.96
CA PRO A 171 -8.93 18.35 39.08
C PRO A 171 -9.62 17.13 39.74
N TRP A 172 -9.63 17.06 41.06
CA TRP A 172 -10.27 15.97 41.81
C TRP A 172 -11.81 15.96 41.71
N LEU A 173 -12.42 16.98 41.09
CA LEU A 173 -13.87 17.03 40.81
C LEU A 173 -14.24 16.49 39.46
N GLY A 174 -13.27 16.02 38.68
CA GLY A 174 -13.45 15.46 37.36
C GLY A 174 -12.59 14.22 37.09
N VAL A 175 -12.56 13.78 35.84
CA VAL A 175 -11.67 12.73 35.33
C VAL A 175 -10.94 13.28 34.12
N ASP A 176 -9.62 13.33 34.18
CA ASP A 176 -8.80 13.99 33.17
C ASP A 176 -8.49 13.07 31.99
N PRO A 177 -9.15 13.23 30.83
CA PRO A 177 -8.89 12.40 29.65
C PRO A 177 -7.55 12.70 28.99
N ILE A 178 -6.92 13.85 29.22
CA ILE A 178 -5.58 14.18 28.70
C ILE A 178 -4.54 13.30 29.39
N VAL A 179 -4.62 13.17 30.73
CA VAL A 179 -3.72 12.29 31.48
C VAL A 179 -3.93 10.83 31.07
N ILE A 180 -5.18 10.37 30.94
CA ILE A 180 -5.49 9.02 30.47
C ILE A 180 -4.88 8.78 29.09
N SER A 181 -5.06 9.71 28.15
CA SER A 181 -4.54 9.62 26.79
C SER A 181 -3.03 9.49 26.76
N SER A 182 -2.31 10.22 27.61
CA SER A 182 -0.84 10.12 27.71
C SER A 182 -0.38 8.72 28.11
N GLN A 183 -1.11 8.06 29.02
CA GLN A 183 -0.82 6.68 29.44
C GLN A 183 -1.13 5.68 28.32
N ILE A 184 -2.23 5.86 27.60
CA ILE A 184 -2.59 5.02 26.44
C ILE A 184 -1.52 5.11 25.36
N ILE A 185 -1.09 6.33 25.00
CA ILE A 185 -0.03 6.55 24.00
C ILE A 185 1.26 5.78 24.39
N ASN A 186 1.73 5.94 25.62
CA ASN A 186 2.92 5.27 26.11
C ASN A 186 2.76 3.73 26.11
N SER A 187 1.60 3.24 26.55
CA SER A 187 1.32 1.81 26.63
C SER A 187 1.23 1.14 25.26
N PHE A 188 0.69 1.82 24.25
CA PHE A 188 0.65 1.29 22.89
C PHE A 188 2.05 1.07 22.32
N GLN A 189 3.03 1.91 22.69
CA GLN A 189 4.43 1.68 22.27
C GLN A 189 5.01 0.42 22.92
N THR A 190 4.49 -0.02 24.09
CA THR A 190 4.95 -1.25 24.73
C THR A 190 4.45 -2.51 24.03
N ILE A 191 3.32 -2.46 23.33
CA ILE A 191 2.87 -3.58 22.49
C ILE A 191 3.96 -3.92 21.47
N ILE A 192 4.51 -2.93 20.78
CA ILE A 192 5.58 -3.13 19.81
C ILE A 192 6.88 -3.55 20.49
N SER A 193 7.31 -2.81 21.52
CA SER A 193 8.65 -2.97 22.09
C SER A 193 8.77 -4.13 23.08
N ARG A 194 7.68 -4.67 23.63
CA ARG A 194 7.68 -5.69 24.70
C ARG A 194 6.85 -6.94 24.40
N GLU A 195 5.83 -6.83 23.56
CA GLU A 195 4.88 -7.90 23.33
C GLU A 195 4.94 -8.47 21.90
N SER A 196 5.49 -7.71 20.93
CA SER A 196 5.64 -8.15 19.52
C SER A 196 6.99 -8.83 19.29
N ASN A 197 6.99 -9.97 18.59
CA ASN A 197 8.23 -10.64 18.18
C ASN A 197 8.79 -10.01 16.91
N LEU A 198 9.53 -8.94 17.06
CA LEU A 198 10.13 -8.18 15.95
C LEU A 198 11.24 -8.95 15.21
N THR A 199 11.62 -10.14 15.69
CA THR A 199 12.57 -11.01 14.95
C THR A 199 11.87 -11.78 13.83
N ASN A 200 10.55 -11.95 13.90
CA ASN A 200 9.76 -12.54 12.81
C ASN A 200 9.54 -11.51 11.70
N GLU A 201 8.83 -10.44 12.00
CA GLU A 201 8.56 -9.35 11.07
C GLU A 201 8.38 -8.04 11.86
N PRO A 202 8.69 -6.87 11.27
CA PRO A 202 8.50 -5.58 11.92
C PRO A 202 7.02 -5.19 11.99
N ALA A 203 6.70 -4.37 13.02
CA ALA A 203 5.41 -3.70 13.16
C ALA A 203 5.58 -2.29 13.69
N VAL A 204 4.61 -1.42 13.42
CA VAL A 204 4.64 -0.01 13.82
C VAL A 204 3.25 0.41 14.32
N ILE A 205 3.22 1.17 15.42
CA ILE A 205 2.07 1.97 15.86
C ILE A 205 2.52 3.43 15.93
N SER A 206 1.83 4.30 15.21
CA SER A 206 2.11 5.74 15.24
C SER A 206 0.85 6.55 15.48
N PHE A 207 0.95 7.55 16.35
CA PHE A 207 -0.09 8.55 16.55
C PHE A 207 0.23 9.78 15.69
N GLY A 208 -0.71 10.19 14.86
CA GLY A 208 -0.58 11.37 14.00
C GLY A 208 -1.38 12.57 14.51
N ILE A 209 -2.46 12.33 15.29
CA ILE A 209 -3.36 13.37 15.76
C ILE A 209 -3.70 13.14 17.23
N ILE A 210 -3.70 14.23 18.01
CA ILE A 210 -4.20 14.33 19.38
C ILE A 210 -5.05 15.59 19.46
N GLU A 211 -6.33 15.45 19.75
CA GLU A 211 -7.27 16.56 19.82
C GLU A 211 -8.06 16.51 21.13
N GLY A 212 -8.01 17.59 21.90
CA GLY A 212 -8.76 17.70 23.15
C GLY A 212 -8.50 19.01 23.88
N GLY A 213 -9.54 19.49 24.54
CA GLY A 213 -9.50 20.77 25.27
C GLY A 213 -9.63 22.00 24.37
N ASN A 214 -10.11 23.09 24.96
CA ASN A 214 -10.29 24.37 24.27
C ASN A 214 -9.76 25.55 25.10
N ARG A 215 -9.37 25.35 26.37
CA ARG A 215 -8.86 26.38 27.25
C ARG A 215 -7.88 25.80 28.27
N PHE A 216 -6.80 26.51 28.54
CA PHE A 216 -5.68 26.08 29.40
C PHE A 216 -6.05 25.72 30.83
N ASN A 217 -7.14 26.26 31.36
CA ASN A 217 -7.60 26.08 32.75
C ASN A 217 -8.89 25.24 32.89
N ILE A 218 -9.23 24.47 31.85
CA ILE A 218 -10.40 23.57 31.84
C ILE A 218 -9.92 22.19 31.46
N ILE A 219 -10.17 21.18 32.29
CA ILE A 219 -10.05 19.77 31.94
C ILE A 219 -11.21 19.42 31.01
N PRO A 220 -10.97 18.89 29.80
CA PRO A 220 -12.03 18.60 28.82
C PRO A 220 -12.87 17.37 29.21
N ASN A 221 -14.00 17.18 28.53
CA ASN A 221 -14.77 15.95 28.64
C ASN A 221 -14.15 14.76 27.89
N GLU A 222 -13.44 15.03 26.81
CA GLU A 222 -12.89 13.98 25.94
C GLU A 222 -11.60 14.40 25.23
N VAL A 223 -10.85 13.39 24.80
CA VAL A 223 -9.69 13.52 23.91
C VAL A 223 -9.82 12.47 22.82
N ASN A 224 -9.53 12.86 21.58
CA ASN A 224 -9.48 11.97 20.44
C ASN A 224 -8.02 11.78 20.00
N LEU A 225 -7.63 10.52 19.84
CA LEU A 225 -6.33 10.11 19.32
C LEU A 225 -6.56 9.41 17.99
N VAL A 226 -5.77 9.75 16.97
CA VAL A 226 -5.85 9.06 15.67
C VAL A 226 -4.44 8.64 15.25
N GLY A 227 -4.33 7.44 14.71
CA GLY A 227 -3.05 6.92 14.29
C GLY A 227 -3.15 5.80 13.26
N THR A 228 -2.03 5.15 13.05
CA THR A 228 -1.89 4.07 12.09
C THR A 228 -1.14 2.88 12.67
N ILE A 229 -1.53 1.68 12.21
CA ILE A 229 -0.84 0.42 12.48
C ILE A 229 -0.24 -0.05 11.16
N ARG A 230 0.97 -0.60 11.21
CA ARG A 230 1.63 -1.31 10.12
C ARG A 230 2.09 -2.67 10.63
N SER A 231 1.83 -3.73 9.89
CA SER A 231 2.32 -5.09 10.19
C SER A 231 2.61 -5.85 8.91
N LEU A 232 3.58 -6.76 8.97
CA LEU A 232 3.97 -7.65 7.88
C LEU A 232 3.61 -9.11 8.19
N ASP A 233 2.94 -9.34 9.31
CA ASP A 233 2.48 -10.64 9.76
C ASP A 233 1.03 -10.55 10.25
N TYR A 234 0.19 -11.50 9.83
CA TYR A 234 -1.25 -11.50 10.11
C TYR A 234 -1.55 -11.74 11.60
N GLU A 235 -0.85 -12.69 12.21
CA GLU A 235 -1.07 -13.03 13.62
C GLU A 235 -0.65 -11.87 14.53
N MET A 236 0.50 -11.27 14.23
CA MET A 236 0.99 -10.10 14.95
C MET A 236 0.04 -8.91 14.78
N ARG A 237 -0.48 -8.67 13.57
CA ARG A 237 -1.45 -7.59 13.32
C ARG A 237 -2.69 -7.74 14.20
N ASP A 238 -3.27 -8.92 14.19
CA ASP A 238 -4.50 -9.19 14.92
C ASP A 238 -4.27 -9.15 16.44
N TYR A 239 -3.12 -9.63 16.89
CA TYR A 239 -2.69 -9.49 18.29
C TYR A 239 -2.54 -8.01 18.68
N ILE A 240 -1.86 -7.20 17.89
CA ILE A 240 -1.69 -5.76 18.15
C ILE A 240 -3.05 -5.08 18.31
N LYS A 241 -3.98 -5.32 17.39
CA LYS A 241 -5.33 -4.72 17.43
C LYS A 241 -6.07 -5.08 18.73
N GLN A 242 -6.04 -6.35 19.08
CA GLN A 242 -6.69 -6.83 20.32
C GLN A 242 -6.07 -6.18 21.56
N ARG A 243 -4.72 -6.15 21.63
CA ARG A 243 -4.02 -5.54 22.75
C ARG A 243 -4.26 -4.05 22.89
N MET A 244 -4.39 -3.33 21.80
CA MET A 244 -4.74 -1.89 21.81
C MET A 244 -6.09 -1.67 22.49
N ILE A 245 -7.10 -2.48 22.19
CA ILE A 245 -8.44 -2.39 22.82
C ILE A 245 -8.32 -2.66 24.32
N GLU A 246 -7.71 -3.78 24.70
CA GLU A 246 -7.57 -4.20 26.10
C GLU A 246 -6.82 -3.15 26.95
N LEU A 247 -5.71 -2.62 26.43
CA LEU A 247 -4.91 -1.63 27.14
C LEU A 247 -5.64 -0.29 27.27
N ALA A 248 -6.29 0.18 26.20
CA ALA A 248 -7.01 1.45 26.24
C ALA A 248 -8.16 1.40 27.25
N GLU A 249 -8.97 0.35 27.21
CA GLU A 249 -10.10 0.15 28.15
C GLU A 249 -9.60 -0.02 29.60
N GLY A 250 -8.58 -0.86 29.81
CA GLY A 250 -8.01 -1.12 31.13
C GLY A 250 -7.40 0.13 31.77
N ILE A 251 -6.65 0.91 31.00
CA ILE A 251 -6.05 2.16 31.46
C ILE A 251 -7.14 3.18 31.78
N ALA A 252 -8.05 3.44 30.86
CA ALA A 252 -9.11 4.41 31.08
C ALA A 252 -9.93 4.07 32.33
N LYS A 253 -10.31 2.81 32.49
CA LYS A 253 -11.03 2.32 33.67
C LYS A 253 -10.25 2.53 34.96
N SER A 254 -8.94 2.31 34.98
CA SER A 254 -8.09 2.48 36.16
C SER A 254 -8.03 3.93 36.67
N TYR A 255 -8.27 4.88 35.75
CA TYR A 255 -8.35 6.32 36.06
C TYR A 255 -9.78 6.83 36.24
N GLY A 256 -10.80 5.96 36.19
CA GLY A 256 -12.21 6.33 36.33
C GLY A 256 -12.85 6.87 35.04
N GLY A 257 -12.18 6.76 33.91
CA GLY A 257 -12.68 7.14 32.57
C GLY A 257 -13.08 5.95 31.72
N THR A 258 -13.33 6.22 30.45
CA THR A 258 -13.65 5.21 29.42
C THR A 258 -12.84 5.48 28.16
N ALA A 259 -12.41 4.43 27.46
CA ALA A 259 -11.83 4.53 26.11
C ALA A 259 -12.64 3.67 25.15
N ILE A 260 -12.83 4.17 23.93
CA ILE A 260 -13.44 3.47 22.81
C ILE A 260 -12.40 3.44 21.68
N VAL A 261 -12.06 2.24 21.24
CA VAL A 261 -11.10 2.04 20.15
C VAL A 261 -11.86 1.59 18.91
N ASP A 262 -11.67 2.29 17.82
CA ASP A 262 -12.17 1.91 16.50
C ASP A 262 -10.98 1.72 15.56
N ILE A 263 -10.95 0.60 14.81
CA ILE A 263 -9.86 0.26 13.90
C ILE A 263 -10.46 -0.09 12.53
N VAL A 264 -10.04 0.65 11.52
CA VAL A 264 -10.46 0.45 10.13
C VAL A 264 -9.26 -0.02 9.31
N ASP A 265 -9.40 -1.18 8.67
CA ASP A 265 -8.37 -1.74 7.81
C ASP A 265 -8.36 -1.06 6.44
N GLY A 266 -7.17 -0.64 6.03
CA GLY A 266 -6.83 -0.22 4.68
C GLY A 266 -6.26 -1.37 3.85
N ALA A 267 -5.15 -1.15 3.14
CA ALA A 267 -4.47 -2.19 2.38
C ALA A 267 -4.00 -3.34 3.29
N ASP A 268 -4.08 -4.56 2.76
CA ASP A 268 -3.61 -5.76 3.45
C ASP A 268 -2.09 -5.93 3.28
N ILE A 269 -1.53 -7.03 3.78
CA ILE A 269 -0.11 -7.36 3.61
C ILE A 269 0.13 -7.75 2.15
N THR A 270 1.04 -7.08 1.47
CA THR A 270 1.53 -7.56 0.17
C THR A 270 2.36 -8.82 0.41
N TYR A 271 1.67 -9.97 0.40
CA TYR A 271 2.25 -11.26 0.73
C TYR A 271 2.66 -12.01 -0.53
N ASN A 272 3.93 -11.97 -0.85
CA ASN A 272 4.49 -12.67 -1.99
C ASN A 272 4.49 -14.18 -1.76
N ASP A 273 3.85 -14.94 -2.66
CA ASP A 273 3.81 -16.40 -2.62
C ASP A 273 5.23 -16.99 -2.74
N PRO A 274 5.72 -17.71 -1.72
CA PRO A 274 7.10 -18.21 -1.72
C PRO A 274 7.38 -19.26 -2.80
N GLU A 275 6.40 -20.12 -3.12
CA GLU A 275 6.57 -21.19 -4.10
C GLU A 275 6.61 -20.63 -5.52
N LEU A 276 5.67 -19.73 -5.84
CA LEU A 276 5.67 -19.03 -7.12
C LEU A 276 6.93 -18.18 -7.29
N MET A 277 7.38 -17.52 -6.24
CA MET A 277 8.60 -16.72 -6.27
C MET A 277 9.83 -17.59 -6.56
N GLU A 278 9.96 -18.76 -5.91
CA GLU A 278 11.06 -19.70 -6.17
C GLU A 278 11.06 -20.16 -7.62
N GLN A 279 9.89 -20.45 -8.20
CA GLN A 279 9.74 -20.82 -9.62
C GLN A 279 10.16 -19.70 -10.56
N MET A 280 9.89 -18.44 -10.22
CA MET A 280 10.13 -17.29 -11.09
C MET A 280 11.51 -16.64 -10.95
N LEU A 281 12.20 -16.88 -9.82
CA LEU A 281 13.55 -16.34 -9.58
C LEU A 281 14.56 -16.64 -10.69
N PRO A 282 14.59 -17.83 -11.32
CA PRO A 282 15.48 -18.09 -12.47
C PRO A 282 15.21 -17.15 -13.65
N SER A 283 13.93 -16.83 -13.93
CA SER A 283 13.55 -15.91 -15.01
C SER A 283 13.99 -14.48 -14.71
N LEU A 284 13.77 -13.99 -13.49
CA LEU A 284 14.27 -12.69 -13.06
C LEU A 284 15.79 -12.60 -13.16
N LYS A 285 16.52 -13.63 -12.70
CA LYS A 285 17.98 -13.69 -12.77
C LYS A 285 18.51 -13.77 -14.20
N SER A 286 17.78 -14.42 -15.10
CA SER A 286 18.11 -14.48 -16.52
C SER A 286 17.96 -13.11 -17.20
N SER A 287 16.90 -12.37 -16.86
CA SER A 287 16.59 -11.08 -17.48
C SER A 287 17.44 -9.94 -16.91
N ALA A 288 17.55 -9.84 -15.60
CA ALA A 288 18.25 -8.72 -14.93
C ALA A 288 19.76 -9.01 -14.71
N GLY A 289 20.20 -10.25 -14.87
CA GLY A 289 21.52 -10.71 -14.47
C GLY A 289 21.55 -11.21 -13.02
N LYS A 290 22.20 -12.34 -12.79
CA LYS A 290 22.19 -13.06 -11.49
C LYS A 290 22.56 -12.17 -10.30
N ASN A 291 23.51 -11.26 -10.47
CA ASN A 291 24.00 -10.38 -9.40
C ASN A 291 23.13 -9.12 -9.20
N ASN A 292 22.13 -8.92 -10.04
CA ASN A 292 21.24 -7.77 -10.00
C ASN A 292 19.87 -8.11 -9.41
N VAL A 293 19.61 -9.38 -9.06
CA VAL A 293 18.38 -9.81 -8.37
C VAL A 293 18.72 -10.03 -6.91
N ILE A 294 18.23 -9.16 -6.05
CA ILE A 294 18.67 -8.99 -4.66
C ILE A 294 17.51 -9.26 -3.72
N LEU A 295 17.75 -10.13 -2.72
CA LEU A 295 16.83 -10.29 -1.61
C LEU A 295 16.86 -9.01 -0.76
N ASN A 296 15.70 -8.41 -0.53
CA ASN A 296 15.55 -7.15 0.20
C ASN A 296 14.89 -7.35 1.57
N SER A 297 14.91 -6.31 2.38
CA SER A 297 14.11 -6.22 3.59
C SER A 297 12.66 -5.86 3.25
N ALA A 298 11.74 -6.22 4.14
CA ALA A 298 10.37 -5.73 4.10
C ALA A 298 10.30 -4.21 4.28
N LYS A 299 9.21 -3.60 3.82
CA LYS A 299 8.94 -2.17 3.98
C LYS A 299 7.61 -1.97 4.71
N THR A 300 7.54 -0.90 5.49
CA THR A 300 6.33 -0.54 6.24
C THR A 300 5.39 0.40 5.48
N ILE A 301 5.62 0.60 4.18
CA ILE A 301 4.65 1.18 3.25
C ILE A 301 3.54 0.18 2.95
N ALA A 302 2.41 0.63 2.45
CA ALA A 302 1.28 -0.21 2.06
C ALA A 302 1.04 -0.11 0.56
N GLU A 303 0.38 -1.11 -0.01
CA GLU A 303 0.12 -1.26 -1.44
C GLU A 303 -1.16 -2.07 -1.64
N ASP A 304 -2.10 -1.57 -2.41
CA ASP A 304 -3.40 -2.21 -2.60
C ASP A 304 -3.36 -3.45 -3.51
N TYR A 305 -2.24 -3.69 -4.19
CA TYR A 305 -1.93 -4.94 -4.88
C TYR A 305 -2.11 -6.18 -3.98
N ALA A 306 -1.96 -5.99 -2.67
CA ALA A 306 -2.22 -7.00 -1.66
C ALA A 306 -3.59 -7.67 -1.80
N TYR A 307 -4.60 -6.96 -2.27
CA TYR A 307 -5.93 -7.54 -2.44
C TYR A 307 -5.97 -8.62 -3.53
N TYR A 308 -5.22 -8.45 -4.62
CA TYR A 308 -5.08 -9.52 -5.62
C TYR A 308 -4.38 -10.75 -5.04
N LEU A 309 -3.37 -10.55 -4.19
CA LEU A 309 -2.62 -11.63 -3.55
C LEU A 309 -3.43 -12.41 -2.52
N ASN A 310 -4.52 -11.84 -2.00
CA ASN A 310 -5.47 -12.55 -1.16
C ASN A 310 -6.36 -13.52 -1.95
N GLU A 311 -6.55 -13.28 -3.25
CA GLU A 311 -7.43 -14.08 -4.11
C GLU A 311 -6.66 -15.14 -4.89
N ILE A 312 -5.46 -14.82 -5.37
CA ILE A 312 -4.67 -15.70 -6.25
C ILE A 312 -3.18 -15.62 -5.92
N PRO A 313 -2.41 -16.69 -6.22
CA PRO A 313 -0.95 -16.64 -6.07
C PRO A 313 -0.34 -15.54 -6.92
N GLY A 314 0.62 -14.83 -6.34
CA GLY A 314 1.34 -13.80 -7.06
C GLY A 314 2.53 -13.26 -6.29
N PHE A 315 3.29 -12.39 -6.91
CA PHE A 315 4.27 -11.61 -6.19
C PHE A 315 4.56 -10.26 -6.85
N MET A 316 4.99 -9.35 -6.02
CA MET A 316 5.48 -8.04 -6.38
C MET A 316 6.98 -7.95 -6.13
N PHE A 317 7.70 -7.27 -7.01
CA PHE A 317 9.12 -6.96 -6.83
C PHE A 317 9.35 -5.46 -7.06
N GLU A 318 10.47 -4.95 -6.59
CA GLU A 318 10.86 -3.57 -6.85
C GLU A 318 11.93 -3.47 -7.92
N LEU A 319 11.80 -2.45 -8.73
CA LEU A 319 12.81 -2.05 -9.70
C LEU A 319 13.55 -0.82 -9.19
N GLY A 320 14.87 -0.85 -9.16
CA GLY A 320 15.67 0.29 -8.78
C GLY A 320 15.57 1.42 -9.81
N GLY A 321 15.19 2.62 -9.34
CA GLY A 321 15.09 3.85 -10.12
C GLY A 321 16.16 4.89 -9.79
N TYR A 322 17.01 4.61 -8.81
CA TYR A 322 18.02 5.53 -8.32
C TYR A 322 19.18 5.66 -9.29
N ASN A 323 19.39 6.88 -9.80
CA ASN A 323 20.58 7.22 -10.57
C ASN A 323 21.42 8.24 -9.79
N ILE A 324 22.62 7.85 -9.40
CA ILE A 324 23.54 8.70 -8.63
C ILE A 324 23.85 10.03 -9.34
N CYS A 325 23.79 10.06 -10.65
CA CYS A 325 24.01 11.28 -11.43
C CYS A 325 22.86 12.30 -11.31
N LEU A 326 21.64 11.89 -10.93
CA LEU A 326 20.49 12.77 -10.80
C LEU A 326 20.35 13.36 -9.40
N LEU A 327 20.99 12.80 -8.39
CA LEU A 327 20.95 13.31 -7.01
C LEU A 327 21.59 14.69 -6.82
N TYR A 328 22.50 15.07 -7.68
CA TYR A 328 23.09 16.40 -7.66
C TYR A 328 22.15 17.49 -8.21
N THR A 329 21.01 17.13 -8.83
CA THR A 329 20.16 18.04 -9.54
C THR A 329 18.72 18.14 -9.01
N SER A 330 18.30 17.25 -8.12
CA SER A 330 16.94 17.27 -7.54
C SER A 330 16.95 16.73 -6.12
N PRO A 331 16.85 17.58 -5.09
CA PRO A 331 16.43 17.10 -3.78
C PRO A 331 15.01 16.51 -3.98
N SER A 332 14.86 15.22 -3.68
CA SER A 332 13.54 14.60 -3.64
C SER A 332 12.69 15.31 -2.60
N PRO A 333 11.46 15.73 -2.90
CA PRO A 333 10.55 16.30 -1.91
C PRO A 333 9.90 15.20 -1.05
N ARG A 334 10.59 14.09 -0.85
CA ARG A 334 10.11 13.11 0.10
C ARG A 334 10.72 13.40 1.44
N ASP A 335 9.91 13.94 2.26
CA ASP A 335 9.79 13.66 3.70
C ASP A 335 8.54 14.32 4.26
#